data_6dc09e96ee00ca57c594ab1151d7ef0b
#
_entry.id   6dc09e96ee00ca57c594ab1151d7ef0b
#
_cell.length_a   1.000
_cell.length_b   1.000
_cell.length_c   1.000
_cell.angle_alpha   90.00
_cell.angle_beta   90.00
_cell.angle_gamma   90.00
#
_symmetry.space_group_name_H-M   'P 1'
#
loop_
_entity.id
_entity.type
_entity.pdbx_description
1 polymer ?
#
loop_
_entity_poly.entity_id
_entity_poly.type
_entity_poly.pdbx_seq_one_letter_code
_entity_poly.pdbx_strand_id
1 'polypeptide(L)'
;MKILRMRSWNFHAEDFNAMKRFYHEGLGLEVKKTHTVSGVNVVRLGAGDTGLGLFDAAEKRAPRVPHHTFDIEGPDDPHDLARELEGKGLKVHDIRVHDGGRGYSVYVIDPGGNRLELSKAG
;
A
#
# COMPACT_ATOMS: atom_id res chain seq x y z
N MET A 1 13.08 0.12 13.66
CA MET A 1 11.85 -0.33 12.95
C MET A 1 11.93 -1.84 12.73
N LYS A 2 10.80 -2.49 12.81
CA LYS A 2 10.66 -3.92 12.52
C LYS A 2 9.51 -4.15 11.57
N ILE A 3 9.74 -4.90 10.51
CA ILE A 3 8.68 -5.37 9.62
C ILE A 3 7.92 -6.48 10.33
N LEU A 4 6.60 -6.34 10.44
CA LEU A 4 5.75 -7.34 11.07
C LEU A 4 5.20 -8.32 10.05
N ARG A 5 4.74 -7.81 8.89
CA ARG A 5 4.16 -8.64 7.82
C ARG A 5 3.92 -7.82 6.56
N MET A 6 3.72 -8.51 5.44
CA MET A 6 3.15 -7.92 4.24
C MET A 6 1.63 -7.82 4.44
N ARG A 7 1.07 -6.60 4.48
CA ARG A 7 -0.38 -6.42 4.64
C ARG A 7 -1.11 -6.64 3.34
N SER A 8 -0.65 -6.01 2.26
CA SER A 8 -1.36 -6.05 1.00
C SER A 8 -0.44 -5.91 -0.21
N TRP A 9 -0.85 -6.56 -1.28
CA TRP A 9 -0.28 -6.41 -2.61
C TRP A 9 -1.24 -5.53 -3.41
N ASN A 10 -0.72 -4.52 -4.09
CA ASN A 10 -1.53 -3.60 -4.87
C ASN A 10 -1.11 -3.65 -6.33
N PHE A 11 -2.09 -3.85 -7.20
CA PHE A 11 -1.87 -3.95 -8.64
C PHE A 11 -2.63 -2.86 -9.36
N HIS A 12 -2.02 -2.27 -10.37
CA HIS A 12 -2.68 -1.40 -11.31
C HIS A 12 -3.20 -2.24 -12.47
N ALA A 13 -4.38 -1.90 -12.95
CA ALA A 13 -5.01 -2.63 -14.05
C ALA A 13 -5.51 -1.68 -15.11
N GLU A 14 -5.11 -1.90 -16.37
CA GLU A 14 -5.70 -1.19 -17.50
C GLU A 14 -7.12 -1.68 -17.76
N ASP A 15 -7.33 -3.01 -17.65
CA ASP A 15 -8.68 -3.59 -17.71
C ASP A 15 -9.08 -4.04 -16.31
N PHE A 16 -9.66 -3.12 -15.56
CA PHE A 16 -10.08 -3.33 -14.19
C PHE A 16 -11.09 -4.47 -14.03
N ASN A 17 -12.08 -4.53 -14.93
CA ASN A 17 -13.10 -5.56 -14.86
C ASN A 17 -12.54 -6.97 -15.14
N ALA A 18 -11.60 -7.08 -16.08
CA ALA A 18 -10.92 -8.35 -16.35
C ALA A 18 -10.09 -8.80 -15.16
N MET A 19 -9.36 -7.89 -14.50
CA MET A 19 -8.60 -8.19 -13.30
C MET A 19 -9.51 -8.67 -12.16
N LYS A 20 -10.63 -7.98 -11.98
CA LYS A 20 -11.61 -8.34 -10.95
C LYS A 20 -12.22 -9.72 -11.21
N ARG A 21 -12.58 -10.01 -12.46
CA ARG A 21 -13.08 -11.34 -12.82
C ARG A 21 -12.06 -12.43 -12.55
N PHE A 22 -10.81 -12.18 -12.90
CA PHE A 22 -9.74 -13.15 -12.70
C PHE A 22 -9.56 -13.50 -11.22
N TYR A 23 -9.38 -12.51 -10.38
CA TYR A 23 -9.08 -12.74 -8.96
C TYR A 23 -10.31 -13.11 -8.14
N HIS A 24 -11.44 -12.46 -8.37
CA HIS A 24 -12.65 -12.72 -7.59
C HIS A 24 -13.42 -13.94 -8.13
N GLU A 25 -13.81 -13.92 -9.40
CA GLU A 25 -14.61 -15.00 -9.96
C GLU A 25 -13.78 -16.23 -10.31
N GLY A 26 -12.61 -16.03 -10.89
CA GLY A 26 -11.72 -17.13 -11.30
C GLY A 26 -11.04 -17.80 -10.13
N LEU A 27 -10.37 -17.04 -9.27
CA LEU A 27 -9.63 -17.60 -8.13
C LEU A 27 -10.44 -17.67 -6.84
N GLY A 28 -11.61 -17.06 -6.80
CA GLY A 28 -12.50 -17.14 -5.64
C GLY A 28 -12.14 -16.23 -4.46
N LEU A 29 -11.32 -15.20 -4.69
CA LEU A 29 -10.98 -14.27 -3.61
C LEU A 29 -12.19 -13.43 -3.22
N GLU A 30 -12.40 -13.27 -1.92
CA GLU A 30 -13.54 -12.53 -1.39
C GLU A 30 -13.36 -11.02 -1.56
N VAL A 31 -14.40 -10.32 -2.03
CA VAL A 31 -14.41 -8.86 -2.06
C VAL A 31 -14.63 -8.35 -0.63
N LYS A 32 -13.66 -7.62 -0.10
CA LYS A 32 -13.71 -7.04 1.24
C LYS A 32 -14.25 -5.62 1.26
N LYS A 33 -13.87 -4.82 0.25
CA LYS A 33 -14.21 -3.40 0.21
C LYS A 33 -14.04 -2.85 -1.19
N THR A 34 -14.88 -1.90 -1.55
CA THR A 34 -14.69 -1.05 -2.74
C THR A 34 -14.63 0.40 -2.28
N HIS A 35 -13.70 1.17 -2.82
CA HIS A 35 -13.54 2.58 -2.46
C HIS A 35 -12.75 3.31 -3.55
N THR A 36 -12.44 4.59 -3.31
CA THR A 36 -11.57 5.37 -4.18
C THR A 36 -10.36 5.83 -3.41
N VAL A 37 -9.22 5.87 -4.11
CA VAL A 37 -7.96 6.41 -3.58
C VAL A 37 -7.42 7.37 -4.63
N SER A 38 -7.27 8.64 -4.27
CA SER A 38 -6.79 9.68 -5.20
C SER A 38 -7.60 9.71 -6.51
N GLY A 39 -8.92 9.52 -6.41
CA GLY A 39 -9.81 9.52 -7.57
C GLY A 39 -9.83 8.23 -8.40
N VAL A 40 -9.10 7.21 -7.98
CA VAL A 40 -9.03 5.92 -8.65
C VAL A 40 -9.91 4.90 -7.93
N ASN A 41 -10.72 4.16 -8.68
CA ASN A 41 -11.54 3.09 -8.12
C ASN A 41 -10.66 1.92 -7.67
N VAL A 42 -10.94 1.42 -6.48
CA VAL A 42 -10.16 0.32 -5.87
C VAL A 42 -11.11 -0.75 -5.38
N VAL A 43 -10.76 -2.01 -5.67
CA VAL A 43 -11.36 -3.19 -5.06
C VAL A 43 -10.34 -3.84 -4.16
N ARG A 44 -10.73 -4.08 -2.90
CA ARG A 44 -9.92 -4.83 -1.94
C ARG A 44 -10.41 -6.26 -1.87
N LEU A 45 -9.53 -7.21 -2.12
CA LEU A 45 -9.82 -8.64 -2.06
C LEU A 45 -9.05 -9.27 -0.91
N GLY A 46 -9.61 -10.30 -0.28
CA GLY A 46 -8.95 -11.05 0.77
C GLY A 46 -8.33 -12.34 0.26
N ALA A 47 -7.09 -12.58 0.65
CA ALA A 47 -6.35 -13.80 0.38
C ALA A 47 -5.75 -14.28 1.71
N GLY A 48 -6.55 -15.01 2.51
CA GLY A 48 -6.18 -15.34 3.88
C GLY A 48 -6.08 -14.07 4.73
N ASP A 49 -4.95 -13.86 5.37
CA ASP A 49 -4.66 -12.67 6.17
C ASP A 49 -3.94 -11.56 5.36
N THR A 50 -3.75 -11.78 4.07
CA THR A 50 -3.16 -10.80 3.16
C THR A 50 -4.24 -10.26 2.24
N GLY A 51 -4.14 -8.99 1.86
CA GLY A 51 -5.07 -8.34 0.95
C GLY A 51 -4.46 -8.09 -0.42
N LEU A 52 -5.32 -8.07 -1.44
CA LEU A 52 -4.99 -7.55 -2.76
C LEU A 52 -5.80 -6.29 -3.01
N GLY A 53 -5.13 -5.23 -3.45
CA GLY A 53 -5.80 -4.03 -3.95
C GLY A 53 -5.71 -4.01 -5.46
N LEU A 54 -6.84 -3.92 -6.14
CA LEU A 54 -6.88 -3.75 -7.59
C LEU A 54 -7.27 -2.30 -7.88
N PHE A 55 -6.40 -1.59 -8.57
CA PHE A 55 -6.56 -0.17 -8.87
C PHE A 55 -6.90 0.02 -10.34
N ASP A 56 -8.01 0.70 -10.59
CA ASP A 56 -8.51 0.99 -11.94
C ASP A 56 -7.68 2.10 -12.59
N ALA A 57 -6.42 1.81 -12.83
CA ALA A 57 -5.50 2.73 -13.50
C ALA A 57 -4.27 1.99 -13.99
N ALA A 58 -3.75 2.42 -15.14
CA ALA A 58 -2.41 2.04 -15.54
C ALA A 58 -1.42 2.59 -14.51
N GLU A 59 -0.39 1.82 -14.20
CA GLU A 59 0.62 2.19 -13.19
C GLU A 59 1.17 3.61 -13.38
N LYS A 60 1.40 4.01 -14.62
CA LYS A 60 1.91 5.34 -14.96
C LYS A 60 0.97 6.49 -14.61
N ARG A 61 -0.33 6.20 -14.40
CA ARG A 61 -1.36 7.22 -14.12
C ARG A 61 -1.59 7.43 -12.63
N ALA A 62 -1.09 6.54 -11.79
CA ALA A 62 -1.29 6.62 -10.35
C ALA A 62 0.04 6.50 -9.60
N PRO A 63 1.01 7.43 -9.82
CA PRO A 63 2.35 7.31 -9.25
C PRO A 63 2.38 7.44 -7.73
N ARG A 64 1.30 7.93 -7.12
CA ARG A 64 1.20 8.10 -5.66
C ARG A 64 0.60 6.90 -4.96
N VAL A 65 0.09 5.93 -5.71
CA VAL A 65 -0.50 4.74 -5.12
C VAL A 65 0.60 3.72 -4.89
N PRO A 66 0.83 3.28 -3.64
CA PRO A 66 1.85 2.28 -3.36
C PRO A 66 1.45 0.93 -3.92
N HIS A 67 2.42 0.18 -4.41
CA HIS A 67 2.20 -1.18 -4.89
C HIS A 67 1.98 -2.17 -3.74
N HIS A 68 2.73 -2.00 -2.64
CA HIS A 68 2.70 -2.94 -1.52
C HIS A 68 2.75 -2.20 -0.19
N THR A 69 2.13 -2.79 0.82
CA THR A 69 2.10 -2.23 2.17
C THR A 69 2.64 -3.25 3.17
N PHE A 70 3.63 -2.83 3.95
CA PHE A 70 4.11 -3.57 5.11
C PHE A 70 3.53 -2.97 6.37
N ASP A 71 3.06 -3.83 7.28
CA ASP A 71 2.78 -3.43 8.65
C ASP A 71 4.10 -3.45 9.41
N ILE A 72 4.34 -2.40 10.18
CA ILE A 72 5.59 -2.23 10.92
C ILE A 72 5.37 -1.94 12.40
N GLU A 73 6.40 -2.22 13.17
CA GLU A 73 6.62 -1.69 14.50
C GLU A 73 7.73 -0.65 14.41
N GLY A 74 7.54 0.51 15.02
CA GLY A 74 8.51 1.60 14.91
C GLY A 74 8.20 2.74 15.86
N PRO A 75 8.95 3.85 15.78
CA PRO A 75 8.80 4.99 16.68
C PRO A 75 7.40 5.62 16.53
N ASP A 76 6.95 6.34 17.56
CA ASP A 76 5.65 7.00 17.55
C ASP A 76 5.60 8.17 16.56
N ASP A 77 6.71 8.86 16.39
CA ASP A 77 6.82 9.99 15.45
C ASP A 77 7.28 9.50 14.08
N PRO A 78 6.46 9.71 13.02
CA PRO A 78 6.86 9.31 11.67
C PRO A 78 8.13 10.00 11.18
N HIS A 79 8.43 11.20 11.67
CA HIS A 79 9.66 11.91 11.29
C HIS A 79 10.89 11.21 11.86
N ASP A 80 10.79 10.58 13.02
CA ASP A 80 11.86 9.76 13.59
C ASP A 80 12.13 8.54 12.73
N LEU A 81 11.08 7.89 12.24
CA LEU A 81 11.22 6.78 11.30
C LEU A 81 11.88 7.23 9.99
N ALA A 82 11.43 8.35 9.44
CA ALA A 82 12.02 8.88 8.22
C ALA A 82 13.52 9.13 8.37
N ARG A 83 13.95 9.73 9.50
CA ARG A 83 15.37 9.95 9.78
C ARG A 83 16.14 8.64 9.92
N GLU A 84 15.57 7.63 10.57
CA GLU A 84 16.17 6.30 10.68
C GLU A 84 16.40 5.69 9.29
N LEU A 85 15.40 5.74 8.44
CA LEU A 85 15.47 5.16 7.09
C LEU A 85 16.47 5.91 6.20
N GLU A 86 16.43 7.24 6.24
CA GLU A 86 17.38 8.07 5.49
C GLU A 86 18.81 7.85 5.95
N GLY A 87 19.00 7.63 7.26
CA GLY A 87 20.31 7.28 7.83
C GLY A 87 20.85 5.94 7.33
N LYS A 88 19.97 5.05 6.87
CA LYS A 88 20.33 3.79 6.23
C LYS A 88 20.50 3.92 4.71
N GLY A 89 20.37 5.12 4.17
CA GLY A 89 20.47 5.36 2.73
C GLY A 89 19.19 5.07 1.95
N LEU A 90 18.06 4.89 2.63
CA LEU A 90 16.78 4.66 1.98
C LEU A 90 16.13 5.97 1.56
N LYS A 91 15.43 5.95 0.41
CA LYS A 91 14.78 7.15 -0.12
C LYS A 91 13.37 7.25 0.44
N VAL A 92 13.15 8.19 1.36
CA VAL A 92 11.82 8.52 1.87
C VAL A 92 11.13 9.45 0.88
N HIS A 93 9.90 9.08 0.49
CA HIS A 93 9.13 9.81 -0.51
C HIS A 93 8.06 10.69 0.13
N ASP A 94 7.34 10.20 1.14
CA ASP A 94 6.24 10.92 1.75
C ASP A 94 5.92 10.37 3.14
N ILE A 95 5.17 11.16 3.92
CA ILE A 95 4.65 10.78 5.23
C ILE A 95 3.17 11.14 5.26
N ARG A 96 2.35 10.24 5.77
CA ARG A 96 0.93 10.49 5.95
C ARG A 96 0.48 10.04 7.34
N VAL A 97 -0.09 10.96 8.10
CA VAL A 97 -0.74 10.61 9.38
C VAL A 97 -2.12 10.03 9.05
N HIS A 98 -2.46 8.91 9.67
CA HIS A 98 -3.74 8.25 9.44
C HIS A 98 -4.89 9.11 9.99
N ASP A 99 -6.08 8.90 9.46
CA ASP A 99 -7.29 9.61 9.88
C ASP A 99 -7.49 9.43 11.38
N GLY A 100 -7.84 10.53 12.06
CA GLY A 100 -7.97 10.54 13.52
C GLY A 100 -6.65 10.74 14.26
N GLY A 101 -5.53 10.91 13.56
CA GLY A 101 -4.23 11.17 14.17
C GLY A 101 -3.58 9.95 14.83
N ARG A 102 -4.09 8.76 14.56
CA ARG A 102 -3.56 7.51 15.13
C ARG A 102 -2.83 6.72 14.07
N GLY A 103 -1.56 6.47 14.33
CA GLY A 103 -0.73 5.77 13.38
C GLY A 103 -0.36 6.62 12.18
N TYR A 104 0.49 6.07 11.33
CA TYR A 104 1.03 6.78 10.19
C TYR A 104 1.52 5.81 9.14
N SER A 105 1.76 6.34 7.95
CA SER A 105 2.47 5.65 6.88
C SER A 105 3.67 6.47 6.44
N VAL A 106 4.80 5.81 6.25
CA VAL A 106 5.99 6.39 5.63
C VAL A 106 6.20 5.65 4.31
N TYR A 107 6.31 6.42 3.22
CA TYR A 107 6.47 5.86 1.88
C TYR A 107 7.92 5.94 1.47
N VAL A 108 8.44 4.83 0.95
CA VAL A 108 9.82 4.73 0.47
C VAL A 108 9.85 4.24 -0.96
N ILE A 109 10.94 4.57 -1.66
CA ILE A 109 11.17 4.12 -3.04
C ILE A 109 12.32 3.13 -3.03
N ASP A 110 12.11 1.94 -3.57
CA ASP A 110 13.17 0.95 -3.68
C ASP A 110 14.10 1.26 -4.86
N PRO A 111 15.24 0.55 -4.98
CA PRO A 111 16.18 0.78 -6.10
C PRO A 111 15.58 0.55 -7.49
N GLY A 112 14.51 -0.23 -7.58
CA GLY A 112 13.79 -0.46 -8.84
C GLY A 112 12.76 0.60 -9.16
N GLY A 113 12.61 1.62 -8.30
CA GLY A 113 11.62 2.68 -8.48
C GLY A 113 10.23 2.34 -7.95
N ASN A 114 10.08 1.23 -7.24
CA ASN A 114 8.79 0.85 -6.67
C ASN A 114 8.52 1.63 -5.38
N ARG A 115 7.29 2.08 -5.23
CA ARG A 115 6.85 2.78 -4.03
C ARG A 115 6.26 1.78 -3.06
N LEU A 116 6.77 1.81 -1.83
CA LEU A 116 6.30 0.94 -0.75
C LEU A 116 5.74 1.78 0.38
N GLU A 117 4.76 1.25 1.06
CA GLU A 117 4.16 1.87 2.24
C GLU A 117 4.58 1.09 3.50
N LEU A 118 5.14 1.82 4.47
CA LEU A 118 5.43 1.29 5.79
C LEU A 118 4.38 1.86 6.74
N SER A 119 3.47 1.02 7.21
CA SER A 119 2.29 1.47 7.94
C SER A 119 2.36 1.03 9.40
N LYS A 120 2.30 2.01 10.30
CA LYS A 120 2.25 1.77 11.74
C LYS A 120 0.84 2.07 12.25
N ALA A 121 0.24 1.08 12.91
CA ALA A 121 -1.04 1.27 13.58
C ALA A 121 -0.88 2.18 14.81
N GLY A 122 -1.92 2.92 15.09
CA GLY A 122 -1.94 3.83 16.24
C GLY A 122 -2.19 3.17 17.58
#